data_eeeae11cc567f1023888bab775dd6d94
#
_entry.id   eeeae11cc567f1023888bab775dd6d94
#
_cell.length_a   1.000
_cell.length_b   1.000
_cell.length_c   1.000
_cell.angle_alpha   90.00
_cell.angle_beta   90.00
_cell.angle_gamma   90.00
#
_symmetry.space_group_name_H-M   'P 1'
#
loop_
_entity.id
_entity.type
_entity.pdbx_description
1 polymer ?
#
loop_
_entity_poly.entity_id
_entity_poly.type
_entity_poly.pdbx_seq_one_letter_code
_entity_poly.pdbx_strand_id
1 'polypeptide(L)'
;MPRFAANLSLMYTEQPFLERFAAAAADGFTAVEYLFPYAYAPEVLADTLAQAGLQQVLFNAPPGGDTPEAMVAAWEEGMRGTLCLPGQEQVFQAGVLQALRYAQAMRCPRIHLMSGRMPEGAPRKLLEDTALRNLRWAAQAAADAGVEVLIEPINGRDMPGYFLQTQAQAHHLVQLVAAPNLKVQMDLYHCQIVEGDVAMKLRQYLPTGRVGHIQIAGVPERHEPDVGELNYDYLFGVLDALGYAGWVGCEYRPRAGTSQGLGWLRRLPQELSKK
;
A
#
# COMPACT_ATOMS: atom_id res chain seq x y z
N MET A 1 11.82 15.75 7.25
CA MET A 1 10.34 15.52 7.31
C MET A 1 9.94 14.47 6.28
N PRO A 2 9.02 13.56 6.60
CA PRO A 2 8.49 12.60 5.64
C PRO A 2 7.85 13.27 4.43
N ARG A 3 7.88 12.61 3.27
CA ARG A 3 7.16 13.02 2.07
C ARG A 3 5.83 12.28 2.02
N PHE A 4 4.74 12.97 1.72
CA PHE A 4 3.40 12.40 1.77
C PHE A 4 2.82 12.17 0.37
N ALA A 5 2.12 11.04 0.20
CA ALA A 5 1.36 10.70 -0.98
C ALA A 5 -0.13 10.60 -0.63
N ALA A 6 -1.00 11.22 -1.42
CA ALA A 6 -2.45 11.09 -1.21
C ALA A 6 -2.95 9.73 -1.70
N ASN A 7 -3.74 9.01 -0.90
CA ASN A 7 -4.41 7.79 -1.35
C ASN A 7 -5.74 8.13 -2.01
N LEU A 8 -5.79 8.11 -3.35
CA LEU A 8 -6.95 8.52 -4.12
C LEU A 8 -8.13 7.53 -4.08
N SER A 9 -7.96 6.36 -3.47
CA SER A 9 -9.08 5.45 -3.20
C SER A 9 -9.89 5.86 -1.97
N LEU A 10 -9.28 6.57 -1.01
CA LEU A 10 -9.92 6.97 0.24
C LEU A 10 -10.09 8.48 0.39
N MET A 11 -9.19 9.25 -0.21
CA MET A 11 -9.23 10.73 -0.23
C MET A 11 -9.83 11.23 -1.55
N TYR A 12 -10.38 12.44 -1.54
CA TYR A 12 -11.01 13.10 -2.71
C TYR A 12 -12.17 12.30 -3.31
N THR A 13 -12.81 11.42 -2.52
CA THR A 13 -13.92 10.59 -2.98
C THR A 13 -15.19 11.38 -3.30
N GLU A 14 -15.24 12.64 -2.97
CA GLU A 14 -16.25 13.61 -3.36
C GLU A 14 -16.22 13.94 -4.86
N GLN A 15 -15.16 13.49 -5.58
CA GLN A 15 -14.97 13.69 -7.02
C GLN A 15 -14.85 12.36 -7.77
N PRO A 16 -15.18 12.33 -9.09
CA PRO A 16 -14.85 11.20 -9.96
C PRO A 16 -13.35 10.87 -9.93
N PHE A 17 -12.99 9.59 -10.06
CA PHE A 17 -11.62 9.13 -9.80
C PHE A 17 -10.54 9.90 -10.58
N LEU A 18 -10.72 10.14 -11.88
CA LEU A 18 -9.72 10.85 -12.69
C LEU A 18 -9.57 12.35 -12.32
N GLU A 19 -10.57 12.95 -11.68
CA GLU A 19 -10.51 14.35 -11.21
C GLU A 19 -9.75 14.48 -9.89
N ARG A 20 -9.61 13.38 -9.12
CA ARG A 20 -8.91 13.36 -7.83
C ARG A 20 -7.42 13.71 -7.94
N PHE A 21 -6.81 13.41 -9.08
CA PHE A 21 -5.40 13.74 -9.35
C PHE A 21 -5.17 15.25 -9.34
N ALA A 22 -5.98 15.99 -10.08
CA ALA A 22 -5.89 17.45 -10.10
C ALA A 22 -6.21 18.07 -8.74
N ALA A 23 -7.19 17.52 -8.00
CA ALA A 23 -7.52 17.96 -6.66
C ALA A 23 -6.36 17.74 -5.67
N ALA A 24 -5.71 16.59 -5.70
CA ALA A 24 -4.55 16.30 -4.87
C ALA A 24 -3.38 17.25 -5.18
N ALA A 25 -3.11 17.50 -6.47
CA ALA A 25 -2.08 18.45 -6.89
C ALA A 25 -2.40 19.88 -6.44
N ALA A 26 -3.67 20.30 -6.50
CA ALA A 26 -4.11 21.62 -6.04
C ALA A 26 -3.91 21.82 -4.52
N ASP A 27 -4.02 20.74 -3.74
CA ASP A 27 -3.74 20.74 -2.30
C ASP A 27 -2.24 20.59 -1.96
N GLY A 28 -1.37 20.52 -2.96
CA GLY A 28 0.08 20.51 -2.79
C GLY A 28 0.73 19.13 -2.71
N PHE A 29 0.00 18.04 -2.93
CA PHE A 29 0.63 16.74 -3.08
C PHE A 29 1.44 16.68 -4.37
N THR A 30 2.59 15.99 -4.32
CA THR A 30 3.45 15.72 -5.47
C THR A 30 3.47 14.24 -5.83
N ALA A 31 2.83 13.41 -5.00
CA ALA A 31 2.71 11.97 -5.21
C ALA A 31 1.33 11.46 -4.78
N VAL A 32 0.92 10.37 -5.40
CA VAL A 32 -0.34 9.71 -5.12
C VAL A 32 -0.16 8.18 -5.09
N GLU A 33 -1.08 7.53 -4.40
CA GLU A 33 -1.29 6.09 -4.41
C GLU A 33 -2.78 5.79 -4.50
N TYR A 34 -3.13 4.58 -4.85
CA TYR A 34 -4.53 4.10 -4.84
C TYR A 34 -4.57 2.57 -4.88
N LEU A 35 -5.74 1.99 -4.61
CA LEU A 35 -5.88 0.53 -4.54
C LEU A 35 -5.84 -0.11 -5.93
N PHE A 36 -6.90 0.02 -6.73
CA PHE A 36 -7.07 -0.73 -7.97
C PHE A 36 -7.33 0.18 -9.17
N PRO A 37 -6.37 0.32 -10.10
CA PRO A 37 -6.50 1.20 -11.26
C PRO A 37 -7.24 0.58 -12.47
N TYR A 38 -7.58 -0.68 -12.41
CA TYR A 38 -7.88 -1.55 -13.56
C TYR A 38 -9.16 -1.22 -14.34
N ALA A 39 -10.01 -0.34 -13.82
CA ALA A 39 -11.14 0.21 -14.54
C ALA A 39 -10.77 1.21 -15.67
N TYR A 40 -9.49 1.63 -15.71
CA TYR A 40 -8.97 2.60 -16.68
C TYR A 40 -7.76 2.01 -17.41
N ALA A 41 -7.58 2.35 -18.68
CA ALA A 41 -6.37 1.97 -19.40
C ALA A 41 -5.12 2.61 -18.75
N PRO A 42 -3.99 1.90 -18.71
CA PRO A 42 -2.79 2.41 -18.02
C PRO A 42 -2.24 3.70 -18.68
N GLU A 43 -2.44 3.88 -19.97
CA GLU A 43 -2.07 5.09 -20.71
C GLU A 43 -2.89 6.31 -20.25
N VAL A 44 -4.20 6.15 -20.02
CA VAL A 44 -5.07 7.21 -19.48
C VAL A 44 -4.59 7.66 -18.10
N LEU A 45 -4.20 6.71 -17.25
CA LEU A 45 -3.68 7.03 -15.93
C LEU A 45 -2.30 7.72 -15.99
N ALA A 46 -1.43 7.28 -16.88
CA ALA A 46 -0.13 7.91 -17.09
C ALA A 46 -0.27 9.37 -17.59
N ASP A 47 -1.17 9.62 -18.54
CA ASP A 47 -1.47 10.96 -19.01
C ASP A 47 -2.07 11.85 -17.92
N THR A 48 -2.98 11.30 -17.10
CA THR A 48 -3.60 12.03 -15.98
C THR A 48 -2.57 12.42 -14.92
N LEU A 49 -1.65 11.50 -14.57
CA LEU A 49 -0.52 11.76 -13.67
C LEU A 49 0.38 12.87 -14.23
N ALA A 50 0.74 12.79 -15.53
CA ALA A 50 1.59 13.78 -16.18
C ALA A 50 0.94 15.17 -16.22
N GLN A 51 -0.35 15.25 -16.54
CA GLN A 51 -1.11 16.51 -16.56
C GLN A 51 -1.19 17.16 -15.17
N ALA A 52 -1.34 16.35 -14.12
CA ALA A 52 -1.39 16.82 -12.74
C ALA A 52 0.02 17.08 -12.13
N GLY A 53 1.10 16.68 -12.81
CA GLY A 53 2.47 16.78 -12.28
C GLY A 53 2.72 15.87 -11.08
N LEU A 54 2.03 14.73 -11.00
CA LEU A 54 2.08 13.80 -9.87
C LEU A 54 2.90 12.55 -10.19
N GLN A 55 3.56 12.01 -9.16
CA GLN A 55 4.20 10.70 -9.19
C GLN A 55 3.27 9.63 -8.63
N GLN A 56 3.07 8.52 -9.34
CA GLN A 56 2.48 7.31 -8.76
C GLN A 56 3.53 6.57 -7.91
N VAL A 57 3.23 6.25 -6.66
CA VAL A 57 4.21 5.66 -5.75
C VAL A 57 3.87 4.25 -5.30
N LEU A 58 2.60 3.87 -5.35
CA LEU A 58 2.10 2.54 -5.00
C LEU A 58 0.70 2.32 -5.57
N PHE A 59 0.39 1.09 -5.95
CA PHE A 59 -0.97 0.57 -6.14
C PHE A 59 -0.97 -0.95 -5.93
N ASN A 60 -2.18 -1.54 -5.78
CA ASN A 60 -2.31 -2.97 -5.54
C ASN A 60 -2.40 -3.75 -6.85
N ALA A 61 -1.79 -4.93 -6.91
CA ALA A 61 -2.14 -5.93 -7.89
C ALA A 61 -3.62 -6.32 -7.74
N PRO A 62 -4.30 -6.81 -8.80
CA PRO A 62 -5.69 -7.25 -8.70
C PRO A 62 -5.88 -8.23 -7.55
N PRO A 63 -6.94 -8.10 -6.74
CA PRO A 63 -7.17 -8.98 -5.59
C PRO A 63 -7.65 -10.38 -6.01
N GLY A 64 -7.92 -10.59 -7.29
CA GLY A 64 -8.37 -11.82 -7.92
C GLY A 64 -8.74 -11.55 -9.38
N GLY A 65 -9.38 -12.53 -10.02
CA GLY A 65 -9.78 -12.46 -11.43
C GLY A 65 -8.67 -12.94 -12.39
N ASP A 66 -9.07 -13.63 -13.42
CA ASP A 66 -8.18 -14.18 -14.47
C ASP A 66 -8.37 -13.48 -15.82
N THR A 67 -9.38 -12.60 -15.93
CA THR A 67 -9.59 -11.72 -17.07
C THR A 67 -9.58 -10.25 -16.63
N PRO A 68 -9.38 -9.28 -17.56
CA PRO A 68 -9.41 -7.86 -17.21
C PRO A 68 -10.72 -7.44 -16.51
N GLU A 69 -11.86 -7.93 -17.00
CA GLU A 69 -13.18 -7.63 -16.44
C GLU A 69 -13.33 -8.22 -15.03
N ALA A 70 -12.90 -9.47 -14.82
CA ALA A 70 -12.91 -10.13 -13.52
C ALA A 70 -11.96 -9.43 -12.53
N MET A 71 -10.80 -8.96 -12.98
CA MET A 71 -9.87 -8.19 -12.14
C MET A 71 -10.48 -6.86 -11.65
N VAL A 72 -11.28 -6.19 -12.50
CA VAL A 72 -12.01 -4.96 -12.11
C VAL A 72 -13.08 -5.26 -11.06
N ALA A 73 -13.83 -6.35 -11.24
CA ALA A 73 -14.94 -6.72 -10.35
C ALA A 73 -14.48 -7.38 -9.02
N ALA A 74 -13.28 -7.96 -9.00
CA ALA A 74 -12.82 -8.87 -7.94
C ALA A 74 -12.93 -8.29 -6.51
N TRP A 75 -12.67 -7.01 -6.33
CA TRP A 75 -12.78 -6.38 -5.01
C TRP A 75 -14.24 -6.32 -4.52
N GLU A 76 -15.15 -5.88 -5.39
CA GLU A 76 -16.58 -5.78 -5.07
C GLU A 76 -17.20 -7.17 -4.87
N GLU A 77 -16.69 -8.18 -5.56
CA GLU A 77 -17.05 -9.59 -5.38
C GLU A 77 -16.47 -10.22 -4.11
N GLY A 78 -15.73 -9.44 -3.31
CA GLY A 78 -15.22 -9.88 -2.01
C GLY A 78 -13.85 -10.54 -2.05
N MET A 79 -13.16 -10.56 -3.19
CA MET A 79 -11.78 -11.04 -3.27
C MET A 79 -10.83 -10.11 -2.49
N ARG A 80 -9.86 -10.70 -1.81
CA ARG A 80 -8.91 -9.96 -0.93
C ARG A 80 -7.47 -10.39 -1.15
N GLY A 81 -7.16 -10.88 -2.34
CA GLY A 81 -5.85 -11.39 -2.72
C GLY A 81 -5.81 -12.91 -2.85
N THR A 82 -4.86 -13.39 -3.59
CA THR A 82 -4.68 -14.82 -3.90
C THR A 82 -3.29 -15.35 -3.54
N LEU A 83 -2.44 -14.50 -2.95
CA LEU A 83 -1.04 -14.83 -2.64
C LEU A 83 -0.89 -16.13 -1.83
N CYS A 84 -1.72 -16.35 -0.80
CA CYS A 84 -1.63 -17.52 0.07
C CYS A 84 -2.53 -18.70 -0.36
N LEU A 85 -3.34 -18.55 -1.42
CA LEU A 85 -4.42 -19.51 -1.75
C LEU A 85 -3.91 -20.63 -2.66
N PRO A 86 -3.86 -21.91 -2.19
CA PRO A 86 -3.53 -23.04 -3.04
C PRO A 86 -4.54 -23.20 -4.18
N GLY A 87 -4.04 -23.52 -5.39
CA GLY A 87 -4.86 -23.66 -6.60
C GLY A 87 -5.22 -22.34 -7.28
N GLN A 88 -4.79 -21.19 -6.74
CA GLN A 88 -4.98 -19.87 -7.33
C GLN A 88 -3.68 -19.28 -7.92
N GLU A 89 -2.65 -20.11 -8.10
CA GLU A 89 -1.34 -19.65 -8.54
C GLU A 89 -1.38 -18.97 -9.93
N GLN A 90 -2.20 -19.48 -10.85
CA GLN A 90 -2.36 -18.89 -12.18
C GLN A 90 -3.08 -17.53 -12.12
N VAL A 91 -4.13 -17.41 -11.31
CA VAL A 91 -4.84 -16.14 -11.08
C VAL A 91 -3.90 -15.12 -10.44
N PHE A 92 -3.12 -15.55 -9.44
CA PHE A 92 -2.10 -14.72 -8.81
C PHE A 92 -1.08 -14.20 -9.83
N GLN A 93 -0.52 -15.08 -10.66
CA GLN A 93 0.48 -14.72 -11.67
C GLN A 93 -0.08 -13.77 -12.73
N ALA A 94 -1.30 -14.02 -13.22
CA ALA A 94 -1.98 -13.14 -14.16
C ALA A 94 -2.17 -11.73 -13.58
N GLY A 95 -2.59 -11.63 -12.31
CA GLY A 95 -2.74 -10.37 -11.60
C GLY A 95 -1.41 -9.62 -11.44
N VAL A 96 -0.33 -10.31 -11.08
CA VAL A 96 1.01 -9.70 -10.99
C VAL A 96 1.47 -9.17 -12.34
N LEU A 97 1.35 -9.95 -13.42
CA LEU A 97 1.74 -9.51 -14.76
C LEU A 97 0.93 -8.28 -15.22
N GLN A 98 -0.38 -8.27 -14.94
CA GLN A 98 -1.22 -7.10 -15.21
C GLN A 98 -0.73 -5.88 -14.41
N ALA A 99 -0.44 -6.03 -13.12
CA ALA A 99 0.09 -4.94 -12.30
C ALA A 99 1.43 -4.42 -12.83
N LEU A 100 2.34 -5.29 -13.24
CA LEU A 100 3.63 -4.88 -13.80
C LEU A 100 3.47 -4.07 -15.09
N ARG A 101 2.53 -4.44 -15.96
CA ARG A 101 2.18 -3.65 -17.15
C ARG A 101 1.73 -2.23 -16.78
N TYR A 102 0.86 -2.09 -15.76
CA TYR A 102 0.42 -0.79 -15.25
C TYR A 102 1.57 -0.01 -14.60
N ALA A 103 2.40 -0.69 -13.80
CA ALA A 103 3.55 -0.07 -13.16
C ALA A 103 4.53 0.53 -14.17
N GLN A 104 4.80 -0.17 -15.27
CA GLN A 104 5.65 0.33 -16.36
C GLN A 104 5.05 1.58 -17.02
N ALA A 105 3.76 1.55 -17.38
CA ALA A 105 3.10 2.68 -18.04
C ALA A 105 3.08 3.94 -17.15
N MET A 106 2.75 3.78 -15.87
CA MET A 106 2.69 4.88 -14.88
C MET A 106 4.06 5.22 -14.27
N ARG A 107 5.13 4.49 -14.61
CA ARG A 107 6.45 4.58 -13.96
C ARG A 107 6.37 4.43 -12.44
N CYS A 108 5.46 3.57 -11.97
CA CYS A 108 5.27 3.31 -10.56
C CYS A 108 6.33 2.33 -10.05
N PRO A 109 7.11 2.68 -9.01
CA PRO A 109 8.21 1.84 -8.55
C PRO A 109 7.77 0.64 -7.71
N ARG A 110 6.50 0.56 -7.29
CA ARG A 110 6.02 -0.44 -6.33
C ARG A 110 4.62 -0.94 -6.64
N ILE A 111 4.41 -2.23 -6.39
CA ILE A 111 3.09 -2.85 -6.37
C ILE A 111 2.89 -3.59 -5.04
N HIS A 112 1.68 -3.55 -4.49
CA HIS A 112 1.31 -4.34 -3.32
C HIS A 112 0.59 -5.63 -3.74
N LEU A 113 0.96 -6.76 -3.15
CA LEU A 113 0.34 -8.07 -3.34
C LEU A 113 -0.51 -8.42 -2.13
N MET A 114 -1.81 -8.40 -2.30
CA MET A 114 -2.75 -8.77 -1.24
C MET A 114 -2.64 -10.27 -0.91
N SER A 115 -2.53 -10.57 0.41
CA SER A 115 -2.24 -11.93 0.89
C SER A 115 -3.40 -12.91 0.72
N GLY A 116 -4.64 -12.44 0.77
CA GLY A 116 -5.84 -13.28 0.74
C GLY A 116 -6.40 -13.59 2.12
N ARG A 117 -7.65 -14.02 2.14
CA ARG A 117 -8.31 -14.58 3.34
C ARG A 117 -8.06 -16.08 3.43
N MET A 118 -7.76 -16.55 4.62
CA MET A 118 -7.56 -17.98 4.87
C MET A 118 -8.89 -18.73 4.74
N PRO A 119 -8.99 -19.76 3.89
CA PRO A 119 -10.14 -20.65 3.88
C PRO A 119 -10.31 -21.33 5.24
N GLU A 120 -11.56 -21.54 5.66
CA GLU A 120 -11.86 -22.22 6.92
C GLU A 120 -11.25 -23.62 6.94
N GLY A 121 -10.57 -23.96 8.05
CA GLY A 121 -9.91 -25.26 8.22
C GLY A 121 -8.65 -25.49 7.40
N ALA A 122 -8.22 -24.53 6.58
CA ALA A 122 -7.01 -24.71 5.76
C ALA A 122 -5.75 -24.75 6.66
N PRO A 123 -4.86 -25.75 6.47
CA PRO A 123 -3.62 -25.84 7.22
C PRO A 123 -2.71 -24.60 7.00
N ARG A 124 -2.38 -23.89 8.06
CA ARG A 124 -1.52 -22.69 8.00
C ARG A 124 -0.24 -22.92 7.20
N LYS A 125 0.42 -24.07 7.43
CA LYS A 125 1.65 -24.44 6.73
C LYS A 125 1.48 -24.50 5.21
N LEU A 126 0.36 -25.03 4.71
CA LEU A 126 0.07 -25.09 3.28
C LEU A 126 -0.07 -23.69 2.67
N LEU A 127 -0.74 -22.77 3.40
CA LEU A 127 -0.89 -21.38 2.98
C LEU A 127 0.46 -20.66 2.94
N GLU A 128 1.32 -20.87 3.94
CA GLU A 128 2.66 -20.30 4.01
C GLU A 128 3.55 -20.82 2.86
N ASP A 129 3.55 -22.11 2.60
CA ASP A 129 4.31 -22.69 1.50
C ASP A 129 3.84 -22.16 0.14
N THR A 130 2.54 -21.98 -0.03
CA THR A 130 1.96 -21.36 -1.23
C THR A 130 2.39 -19.90 -1.37
N ALA A 131 2.28 -19.10 -0.29
CA ALA A 131 2.71 -17.72 -0.27
C ALA A 131 4.21 -17.59 -0.60
N LEU A 132 5.06 -18.42 -0.04
CA LEU A 132 6.49 -18.41 -0.32
C LEU A 132 6.83 -18.71 -1.78
N ARG A 133 6.15 -19.68 -2.40
CA ARG A 133 6.33 -19.98 -3.84
C ARG A 133 5.90 -18.79 -4.70
N ASN A 134 4.72 -18.24 -4.42
CA ASN A 134 4.17 -17.11 -5.15
C ASN A 134 5.02 -15.85 -4.99
N LEU A 135 5.53 -15.56 -3.78
CA LEU A 135 6.41 -14.42 -3.54
C LEU A 135 7.74 -14.54 -4.27
N ARG A 136 8.35 -15.73 -4.31
CA ARG A 136 9.60 -15.94 -5.09
C ARG A 136 9.38 -15.67 -6.57
N TRP A 137 8.28 -16.21 -7.11
CA TRP A 137 7.93 -15.98 -8.52
C TRP A 137 7.64 -14.50 -8.80
N ALA A 138 6.83 -13.84 -7.97
CA ALA A 138 6.49 -12.44 -8.16
C ALA A 138 7.69 -11.51 -8.02
N ALA A 139 8.58 -11.77 -7.06
CA ALA A 139 9.82 -11.00 -6.89
C ALA A 139 10.72 -11.10 -8.13
N GLN A 140 10.85 -12.30 -8.72
CA GLN A 140 11.62 -12.47 -9.97
C GLN A 140 10.97 -11.69 -11.12
N ALA A 141 9.67 -11.88 -11.37
CA ALA A 141 8.95 -11.18 -12.45
C ALA A 141 9.03 -9.65 -12.30
N ALA A 142 8.92 -9.15 -11.07
CA ALA A 142 9.01 -7.72 -10.79
C ALA A 142 10.45 -7.17 -10.89
N ALA A 143 11.47 -7.97 -10.57
CA ALA A 143 12.87 -7.57 -10.75
C ALA A 143 13.20 -7.31 -12.22
N ASP A 144 12.70 -8.15 -13.12
CA ASP A 144 12.88 -7.99 -14.56
C ASP A 144 12.21 -6.69 -15.08
N ALA A 145 11.18 -6.20 -14.39
CA ALA A 145 10.50 -4.94 -14.68
C ALA A 145 11.06 -3.73 -13.90
N GLY A 146 12.02 -3.92 -13.02
CA GLY A 146 12.57 -2.87 -12.16
C GLY A 146 11.61 -2.39 -11.06
N VAL A 147 10.66 -3.24 -10.62
CA VAL A 147 9.59 -2.91 -9.67
C VAL A 147 9.83 -3.61 -8.34
N GLU A 148 9.59 -2.91 -7.23
CA GLU A 148 9.50 -3.51 -5.89
C GLU A 148 8.12 -4.12 -5.66
N VAL A 149 8.12 -5.27 -4.99
CA VAL A 149 6.91 -5.98 -4.56
C VAL A 149 6.72 -5.80 -3.07
N LEU A 150 5.53 -5.40 -2.65
CA LEU A 150 5.20 -5.20 -1.24
C LEU A 150 4.17 -6.22 -0.77
N ILE A 151 4.30 -6.62 0.50
CA ILE A 151 3.27 -7.35 1.26
C ILE A 151 2.93 -6.56 2.52
N GLU A 152 1.67 -6.62 2.94
CA GLU A 152 1.15 -5.81 4.02
C GLU A 152 0.44 -6.64 5.09
N PRO A 153 0.78 -6.49 6.37
CA PRO A 153 -0.04 -6.96 7.49
C PRO A 153 -1.28 -6.09 7.66
N ILE A 154 -2.45 -6.71 7.58
CA ILE A 154 -3.74 -6.03 7.72
C ILE A 154 -4.48 -6.54 8.95
N ASN A 155 -5.06 -5.64 9.74
CA ASN A 155 -5.76 -5.97 10.98
C ASN A 155 -7.03 -6.81 10.73
N GLY A 156 -7.34 -7.69 11.68
CA GLY A 156 -8.50 -8.59 11.59
C GLY A 156 -9.86 -7.92 11.84
N ARG A 157 -9.89 -6.66 12.33
CA ARG A 157 -11.14 -5.89 12.47
C ARG A 157 -11.65 -5.44 11.11
N ASP A 158 -10.76 -4.90 10.26
CA ASP A 158 -11.12 -4.42 8.93
C ASP A 158 -11.17 -5.56 7.91
N MET A 159 -10.34 -6.59 8.10
CA MET A 159 -10.28 -7.74 7.19
C MET A 159 -10.21 -9.07 7.96
N PRO A 160 -11.36 -9.58 8.45
CA PRO A 160 -11.41 -10.85 9.16
C PRO A 160 -10.86 -12.02 8.32
N GLY A 161 -10.02 -12.84 8.96
CA GLY A 161 -9.43 -14.01 8.32
C GLY A 161 -8.27 -13.72 7.35
N TYR A 162 -7.78 -12.48 7.29
CA TYR A 162 -6.65 -12.15 6.43
C TYR A 162 -5.39 -12.93 6.84
N PHE A 163 -4.66 -13.45 5.86
CA PHE A 163 -3.53 -14.34 6.12
C PHE A 163 -2.37 -13.67 6.85
N LEU A 164 -2.03 -12.45 6.47
CA LEU A 164 -0.88 -11.71 7.00
C LEU A 164 -1.37 -10.58 7.91
N GLN A 165 -1.09 -10.68 9.22
CA GLN A 165 -1.67 -9.77 10.21
C GLN A 165 -0.64 -9.00 11.03
N THR A 166 0.62 -9.49 11.15
CA THR A 166 1.64 -8.85 11.99
C THR A 166 2.89 -8.50 11.21
N GLN A 167 3.60 -7.45 11.67
CA GLN A 167 4.89 -7.07 11.11
C GLN A 167 5.90 -8.22 11.19
N ALA A 168 5.90 -8.96 12.31
CA ALA A 168 6.79 -10.10 12.48
C ALA A 168 6.57 -11.18 11.41
N GLN A 169 5.31 -11.49 11.05
CA GLN A 169 4.98 -12.43 9.98
C GLN A 169 5.46 -11.94 8.62
N ALA A 170 5.21 -10.67 8.27
CA ALA A 170 5.62 -10.11 6.99
C ALA A 170 7.15 -10.12 6.84
N HIS A 171 7.86 -9.62 7.84
CA HIS A 171 9.32 -9.61 7.82
C HIS A 171 9.95 -11.00 7.80
N HIS A 172 9.30 -11.99 8.41
CA HIS A 172 9.71 -13.40 8.32
C HIS A 172 9.59 -13.93 6.89
N LEU A 173 8.47 -13.70 6.21
CA LEU A 173 8.29 -14.12 4.81
C LEU A 173 9.32 -13.45 3.88
N VAL A 174 9.55 -12.14 4.05
CA VAL A 174 10.56 -11.39 3.28
C VAL A 174 11.96 -11.99 3.50
N GLN A 175 12.31 -12.37 4.74
CA GLN A 175 13.57 -13.02 5.04
C GLN A 175 13.70 -14.40 4.38
N LEU A 176 12.64 -15.21 4.39
CA LEU A 176 12.65 -16.56 3.79
C LEU A 176 12.73 -16.53 2.26
N VAL A 177 12.15 -15.51 1.64
CA VAL A 177 12.25 -15.30 0.18
C VAL A 177 13.62 -14.75 -0.20
N ALA A 178 14.18 -13.84 0.60
CA ALA A 178 15.48 -13.20 0.46
C ALA A 178 15.70 -12.48 -0.88
N ALA A 179 14.62 -12.00 -1.53
CA ALA A 179 14.70 -11.19 -2.74
C ALA A 179 14.86 -9.69 -2.37
N PRO A 180 15.82 -8.96 -2.97
CA PRO A 180 16.10 -7.57 -2.58
C PRO A 180 14.97 -6.59 -2.90
N ASN A 181 14.13 -6.91 -3.89
CA ASN A 181 12.97 -6.13 -4.31
C ASN A 181 11.65 -6.57 -3.65
N LEU A 182 11.67 -7.53 -2.72
CA LEU A 182 10.50 -7.88 -1.89
C LEU A 182 10.62 -7.17 -0.56
N LYS A 183 9.62 -6.35 -0.23
CA LYS A 183 9.61 -5.49 0.95
C LYS A 183 8.26 -5.57 1.69
N VAL A 184 8.22 -4.95 2.85
CA VAL A 184 7.01 -4.80 3.66
C VAL A 184 6.43 -3.39 3.47
N GLN A 185 5.14 -3.32 3.21
CA GLN A 185 4.32 -2.12 3.41
C GLN A 185 3.91 -2.09 4.88
N MET A 186 4.38 -1.07 5.60
CA MET A 186 4.09 -0.92 7.01
C MET A 186 3.04 0.19 7.20
N ASP A 187 1.76 -0.20 7.22
CA ASP A 187 0.68 0.70 7.62
C ASP A 187 0.65 0.81 9.15
N LEU A 188 0.88 2.02 9.66
CA LEU A 188 0.92 2.29 11.10
C LEU A 188 -0.46 2.17 11.75
N TYR A 189 -1.55 2.38 11.00
CA TYR A 189 -2.91 2.15 11.45
C TYR A 189 -3.15 0.66 11.74
N HIS A 190 -2.82 -0.22 10.78
CA HIS A 190 -2.97 -1.66 10.99
C HIS A 190 -2.03 -2.18 12.08
N CYS A 191 -0.80 -1.69 12.11
CA CYS A 191 0.18 -2.05 13.12
C CYS A 191 -0.29 -1.70 14.54
N GLN A 192 -0.85 -0.50 14.75
CA GLN A 192 -1.36 -0.07 16.05
C GLN A 192 -2.48 -0.97 16.55
N ILE A 193 -3.44 -1.32 15.68
CA ILE A 193 -4.61 -2.13 16.06
C ILE A 193 -4.21 -3.55 16.48
N VAL A 194 -3.20 -4.15 15.84
CA VAL A 194 -2.84 -5.56 16.07
C VAL A 194 -1.74 -5.71 17.09
N GLU A 195 -0.71 -4.88 17.02
CA GLU A 195 0.52 -5.08 17.78
C GLU A 195 0.80 -3.94 18.77
N GLY A 196 0.42 -2.70 18.43
CA GLY A 196 0.83 -1.52 19.19
C GLY A 196 2.33 -1.27 19.13
N ASP A 197 2.83 -0.42 20.06
CA ASP A 197 4.27 -0.10 20.20
C ASP A 197 4.92 0.34 18.87
N VAL A 198 4.18 1.13 18.09
CA VAL A 198 4.52 1.49 16.69
C VAL A 198 5.90 2.12 16.56
N ALA A 199 6.28 2.99 17.51
CA ALA A 199 7.59 3.65 17.48
C ALA A 199 8.75 2.64 17.62
N MET A 200 8.59 1.60 18.45
CA MET A 200 9.60 0.55 18.57
C MET A 200 9.62 -0.37 17.36
N LYS A 201 8.45 -0.64 16.75
CA LYS A 201 8.37 -1.38 15.47
C LYS A 201 9.10 -0.63 14.35
N LEU A 202 8.94 0.69 14.25
CA LEU A 202 9.70 1.50 13.29
C LEU A 202 11.21 1.39 13.54
N ARG A 203 11.66 1.54 14.80
CA ARG A 203 13.08 1.37 15.17
C ARG A 203 13.62 -0.03 14.91
N GLN A 204 12.78 -1.04 15.02
CA GLN A 204 13.16 -2.43 14.77
C GLN A 204 13.30 -2.72 13.27
N TYR A 205 12.35 -2.27 12.45
CA TYR A 205 12.22 -2.75 11.07
C TYR A 205 12.81 -1.80 10.02
N LEU A 206 12.75 -0.48 10.19
CA LEU A 206 13.31 0.46 9.21
C LEU A 206 14.82 0.25 8.96
N PRO A 207 15.68 0.08 10.00
CA PRO A 207 17.10 -0.14 9.77
C PRO A 207 17.44 -1.42 9.03
N THR A 208 16.49 -2.35 8.90
CA THR A 208 16.70 -3.61 8.14
C THR A 208 16.69 -3.39 6.62
N GLY A 209 16.23 -2.22 6.13
CA GLY A 209 16.02 -1.95 4.71
C GLY A 209 14.88 -2.74 4.06
N ARG A 210 14.07 -3.45 4.86
CA ARG A 210 12.95 -4.28 4.35
C ARG A 210 11.60 -3.57 4.33
N VAL A 211 11.48 -2.38 4.88
CA VAL A 211 10.27 -1.56 4.75
C VAL A 211 10.39 -0.74 3.47
N GLY A 212 9.49 -0.99 2.51
CA GLY A 212 9.48 -0.33 1.20
C GLY A 212 8.53 0.85 1.13
N HIS A 213 7.49 0.86 1.98
CA HIS A 213 6.47 1.92 2.03
C HIS A 213 5.85 1.99 3.42
N ILE A 214 5.40 3.19 3.80
CA ILE A 214 4.68 3.44 5.05
C ILE A 214 3.33 4.04 4.72
N GLN A 215 2.29 3.68 5.50
CA GLN A 215 0.98 4.32 5.43
C GLN A 215 0.52 4.77 6.81
N ILE A 216 -0.38 5.77 6.81
CA ILE A 216 -0.90 6.38 8.03
C ILE A 216 -2.41 6.62 7.96
N ALA A 217 -3.07 6.44 9.10
CA ALA A 217 -4.43 6.89 9.39
C ALA A 217 -4.63 7.04 10.90
N GLY A 218 -5.58 7.87 11.30
CA GLY A 218 -5.98 7.98 12.71
C GLY A 218 -6.64 6.69 13.21
N VAL A 219 -6.25 6.23 14.38
CA VAL A 219 -6.80 5.03 15.03
C VAL A 219 -7.74 5.48 16.14
N PRO A 220 -8.95 4.89 16.30
CA PRO A 220 -9.45 3.68 15.64
C PRO A 220 -10.29 3.88 14.37
N GLU A 221 -10.74 5.09 14.02
CA GLU A 221 -11.77 5.34 13.00
C GLU A 221 -11.24 5.44 11.57
N ARG A 222 -9.92 5.36 11.36
CA ARG A 222 -9.25 5.49 10.06
C ARG A 222 -9.48 6.86 9.40
N HIS A 223 -9.54 7.91 10.22
CA HIS A 223 -9.64 9.32 9.79
C HIS A 223 -8.26 9.99 9.68
N GLU A 224 -8.23 11.32 9.64
CA GLU A 224 -7.00 12.12 9.58
C GLU A 224 -6.01 11.74 10.70
N PRO A 225 -4.69 11.80 10.45
CA PRO A 225 -3.69 11.35 11.43
C PRO A 225 -3.56 12.22 12.68
N ASP A 226 -4.17 13.42 12.71
CA ASP A 226 -4.15 14.29 13.88
C ASP A 226 -5.26 13.99 14.89
N VAL A 227 -6.01 12.91 14.69
CA VAL A 227 -7.05 12.44 15.60
C VAL A 227 -6.85 10.97 15.93
N GLY A 228 -7.28 10.60 17.14
CA GLY A 228 -7.18 9.22 17.61
C GLY A 228 -6.01 8.99 18.57
N GLU A 229 -5.62 7.73 18.75
CA GLU A 229 -4.71 7.31 19.83
C GLU A 229 -3.22 7.33 19.45
N LEU A 230 -2.87 7.58 18.16
CA LEU A 230 -1.47 7.72 17.73
C LEU A 230 -1.02 9.18 17.73
N ASN A 231 0.15 9.45 18.29
CA ASN A 231 0.82 10.74 18.19
C ASN A 231 1.69 10.77 16.93
N TYR A 232 1.13 11.21 15.80
CA TYR A 232 1.85 11.24 14.53
C TYR A 232 2.98 12.29 14.48
N ASP A 233 2.89 13.40 15.21
CA ASP A 233 4.00 14.35 15.29
C ASP A 233 5.26 13.68 15.85
N TYR A 234 5.09 12.87 16.91
CA TYR A 234 6.17 12.06 17.46
C TYR A 234 6.67 10.99 16.47
N LEU A 235 5.75 10.28 15.78
CA LEU A 235 6.12 9.22 14.84
C LEU A 235 6.84 9.78 13.61
N PHE A 236 6.46 10.95 13.11
CA PHE A 236 7.19 11.63 12.03
C PHE A 236 8.62 12.00 12.45
N GLY A 237 8.80 12.46 13.71
CA GLY A 237 10.14 12.66 14.27
C GLY A 237 10.96 11.36 14.35
N VAL A 238 10.33 10.22 14.64
CA VAL A 238 10.98 8.90 14.62
C VAL A 238 11.40 8.51 13.20
N LEU A 239 10.55 8.74 12.19
CA LEU A 239 10.88 8.47 10.78
C LEU A 239 12.08 9.30 10.32
N ASP A 240 12.11 10.59 10.66
CA ASP A 240 13.23 11.49 10.34
C ASP A 240 14.52 11.03 11.02
N ALA A 241 14.47 10.71 12.31
CA ALA A 241 15.63 10.24 13.07
C ALA A 241 16.20 8.92 12.53
N LEU A 242 15.34 8.08 11.91
CA LEU A 242 15.74 6.83 11.27
C LEU A 242 16.15 7.00 9.80
N GLY A 243 16.12 8.23 9.27
CA GLY A 243 16.51 8.53 7.89
C GLY A 243 15.57 7.95 6.84
N TYR A 244 14.28 7.79 7.15
CA TYR A 244 13.31 7.30 6.16
C TYR A 244 13.11 8.30 5.04
N ALA A 245 13.56 7.96 3.85
CA ALA A 245 13.49 8.81 2.66
C ALA A 245 12.36 8.42 1.69
N GLY A 246 11.54 7.42 2.04
CA GLY A 246 10.41 6.95 1.24
C GLY A 246 9.19 7.90 1.30
N TRP A 247 8.11 7.46 0.68
CA TRP A 247 6.80 8.11 0.76
C TRP A 247 5.99 7.54 1.93
N VAL A 248 5.16 8.40 2.52
CA VAL A 248 4.16 8.05 3.53
C VAL A 248 2.78 8.22 2.89
N GLY A 249 2.08 7.13 2.63
CA GLY A 249 0.74 7.11 2.06
C GLY A 249 -0.30 7.57 3.08
N CYS A 250 -1.12 8.54 2.70
CA CYS A 250 -2.23 9.04 3.52
C CYS A 250 -3.47 8.17 3.27
N GLU A 251 -3.49 6.96 3.86
CA GLU A 251 -4.55 5.98 3.61
C GLU A 251 -5.68 6.07 4.64
N TYR A 252 -6.35 7.23 4.66
CA TYR A 252 -7.44 7.49 5.60
C TYR A 252 -8.69 8.04 4.90
N ARG A 253 -9.84 7.93 5.59
CA ARG A 253 -11.12 8.49 5.16
C ARG A 253 -11.32 9.84 5.82
N PRO A 254 -11.32 10.95 5.07
CA PRO A 254 -11.59 12.27 5.64
C PRO A 254 -12.95 12.32 6.35
N ARG A 255 -13.00 12.95 7.55
CA ARG A 255 -14.24 13.12 8.32
C ARG A 255 -15.22 14.08 7.66
N ALA A 256 -14.69 14.99 6.85
CA ALA A 256 -15.43 15.98 6.07
C ALA A 256 -14.91 15.96 4.63
N GLY A 257 -14.83 17.09 3.93
CA GLY A 257 -14.14 17.17 2.64
C GLY A 257 -12.62 17.00 2.79
N THR A 258 -11.97 16.36 1.81
CA THR A 258 -10.54 16.04 1.88
C THR A 258 -9.69 17.28 2.11
N SER A 259 -9.83 18.31 1.28
CA SER A 259 -9.03 19.55 1.40
C SER A 259 -9.20 20.27 2.74
N GLN A 260 -10.37 20.16 3.36
CA GLN A 260 -10.65 20.73 4.69
C GLN A 260 -9.89 19.98 5.79
N GLY A 261 -9.77 18.67 5.68
CA GLY A 261 -9.10 17.78 6.62
C GLY A 261 -7.57 17.89 6.61
N LEU A 262 -6.95 18.58 5.65
CA LEU A 262 -5.48 18.70 5.53
C LEU A 262 -4.84 19.69 6.48
N GLY A 263 -5.54 20.15 7.52
CA GLY A 263 -4.97 21.04 8.55
C GLY A 263 -3.73 20.49 9.23
N TRP A 264 -3.68 19.19 9.45
CA TRP A 264 -2.51 18.51 10.02
C TRP A 264 -1.28 18.62 9.12
N LEU A 265 -1.42 18.45 7.81
CA LEU A 265 -0.34 18.53 6.84
C LEU A 265 0.22 19.96 6.71
N ARG A 266 -0.67 20.96 6.75
CA ARG A 266 -0.29 22.39 6.65
C ARG A 266 0.44 22.90 7.89
N ARG A 267 0.30 22.24 9.05
CA ARG A 267 1.02 22.58 10.31
C ARG A 267 2.43 22.02 10.34
N LEU A 268 2.76 21.05 9.50
CA LEU A 268 4.10 20.49 9.44
C LEU A 268 5.09 21.55 8.91
N PRO A 269 6.33 21.62 9.44
CA PRO A 269 7.33 22.55 8.96
C PRO A 269 7.56 22.40 7.45
N GLN A 270 7.35 23.47 6.69
CA GLN A 270 7.51 23.47 5.23
C GLN A 270 8.98 23.54 4.79
N GLU A 271 9.89 23.04 5.57
CA GLU A 271 11.28 22.92 5.12
C GLU A 271 11.41 21.68 4.25
N LEU A 272 11.50 21.88 2.93
CA LEU A 272 12.02 20.95 1.92
C LEU A 272 11.14 20.71 0.68
N SER A 273 10.40 21.71 0.22
CA SER A 273 9.94 21.68 -1.17
C SER A 273 10.92 22.37 -2.15
N LYS A 274 12.17 22.59 -1.72
CA LYS A 274 13.23 23.18 -2.58
C LYS A 274 14.51 22.37 -2.45
N LYS A 275 14.57 21.21 -3.11
CA LYS A 275 15.82 20.66 -3.67
C LYS A 275 15.49 19.61 -4.72
#